data_ed58c510a72a0c800cbc5e9577846982
#
_entry.id   ed58c510a72a0c800cbc5e9577846982
#
_cell.length_a   1.000
_cell.length_b   1.000
_cell.length_c   1.000
_cell.angle_alpha   90.00
_cell.angle_beta   90.00
_cell.angle_gamma   90.00
#
_symmetry.space_group_name_H-M   'P 1'
#
loop_
_entity.id
_entity.type
_entity.pdbx_description
1 polymer ?
#
loop_
_entity_poly.entity_id
_entity_poly.type
_entity_poly.pdbx_seq_one_letter_code
_entity_poly.pdbx_strand_id
1 'polypeptide(L)'
;MSRPGPPSRTTAVRPHPGEALPADRRRFLIRGQLRRPLALTVADLRERWPQRRAEVVFDCATNGPQHHTFEGPLLREVIDAAGPAFDTGRRKDRSRYLLAVTGGDGHHAVLSWAELDADFGDAPVLLATAMDGRALDVAGSQLVVPSDRCGARYISALTGIWFGTCAPPEPVPGLSSGALVDSS
;
A
#
# COMPACT_ATOMS: atom_id res chain seq x y z
N MET A 1 -32.16 18.28 30.38
CA MET A 1 -31.82 17.37 29.26
C MET A 1 -30.35 17.57 28.93
N SER A 2 -29.46 16.72 29.46
CA SER A 2 -28.01 16.81 29.29
C SER A 2 -27.61 16.09 27.99
N ARG A 3 -26.84 16.76 27.14
CA ARG A 3 -26.28 16.18 25.89
C ARG A 3 -25.21 15.13 26.26
N PRO A 4 -25.19 13.97 25.60
CA PRO A 4 -24.08 13.04 25.74
C PRO A 4 -22.81 13.62 25.13
N GLY A 5 -21.69 13.53 25.84
CA GLY A 5 -20.37 13.94 25.37
C GLY A 5 -19.86 13.05 24.23
N PRO A 6 -18.89 13.54 23.42
CA PRO A 6 -18.33 12.77 22.33
C PRO A 6 -17.58 11.54 22.85
N PRO A 7 -17.59 10.43 22.08
CA PRO A 7 -16.88 9.22 22.48
C PRO A 7 -15.36 9.48 22.55
N SER A 8 -14.75 8.98 23.62
CA SER A 8 -13.31 9.04 23.83
C SER A 8 -12.57 8.37 22.66
N ARG A 9 -11.70 9.12 21.99
CA ARG A 9 -10.76 8.58 21.01
C ARG A 9 -9.79 7.64 21.73
N THR A 10 -9.91 6.37 21.48
CA THR A 10 -8.89 5.40 21.86
C THR A 10 -7.63 5.74 21.07
N THR A 11 -6.64 6.30 21.72
CA THR A 11 -5.33 6.56 21.15
C THR A 11 -4.68 5.22 20.88
N ALA A 12 -4.59 4.81 19.61
CA ALA A 12 -3.84 3.64 19.23
C ALA A 12 -2.36 3.87 19.61
N VAL A 13 -1.86 3.07 20.54
CA VAL A 13 -0.47 3.08 20.95
C VAL A 13 0.35 2.59 19.76
N ARG A 14 1.23 3.44 19.22
CA ARG A 14 2.20 3.02 18.21
C ARG A 14 3.15 1.99 18.85
N PRO A 15 3.29 0.78 18.28
CA PRO A 15 4.29 -0.16 18.75
C PRO A 15 5.68 0.46 18.56
N HIS A 16 6.52 0.38 19.59
CA HIS A 16 7.92 0.81 19.49
C HIS A 16 8.67 -0.06 18.48
N PRO A 17 9.67 0.52 17.72
CA PRO A 17 10.57 -0.27 16.89
C PRO A 17 11.26 -1.33 17.75
N GLY A 18 10.94 -2.61 17.54
CA GLY A 18 11.50 -3.72 18.30
C GLY A 18 10.50 -4.53 19.13
N GLU A 19 9.24 -4.12 19.23
CA GLU A 19 8.21 -4.90 19.89
C GLU A 19 7.74 -6.04 18.98
N ALA A 20 7.86 -7.29 19.46
CA ALA A 20 7.49 -8.46 18.69
C ALA A 20 5.98 -8.51 18.47
N LEU A 21 5.54 -8.50 17.23
CA LEU A 21 4.15 -8.74 16.90
C LEU A 21 3.74 -10.16 17.34
N PRO A 22 2.51 -10.38 17.83
CA PRO A 22 1.93 -11.70 17.97
C PRO A 22 2.08 -12.53 16.68
N ALA A 23 2.22 -13.84 16.81
CA ALA A 23 2.51 -14.73 15.67
C ALA A 23 1.45 -14.64 14.56
N ASP A 24 0.19 -14.35 14.91
CA ASP A 24 -0.93 -14.12 14.00
C ASP A 24 -0.82 -12.80 13.21
N ARG A 25 -0.15 -11.79 13.77
CA ARG A 25 0.11 -10.49 13.12
C ARG A 25 1.37 -10.44 12.27
N ARG A 26 2.17 -11.50 12.24
CA ARG A 26 3.35 -11.61 11.36
C ARG A 26 2.98 -11.93 9.92
N ARG A 27 1.73 -12.33 9.68
CA ARG A 27 1.18 -12.65 8.37
C ARG A 27 0.24 -11.53 7.92
N PHE A 28 0.42 -11.03 6.70
CA PHE A 28 -0.51 -10.11 6.08
C PHE A 28 -1.24 -10.79 4.91
N LEU A 29 -2.42 -10.25 4.58
CA LEU A 29 -3.30 -10.81 3.56
C LEU A 29 -3.33 -9.91 2.33
N ILE A 30 -3.19 -10.49 1.15
CA ILE A 30 -3.44 -9.82 -0.13
C ILE A 30 -4.72 -10.41 -0.69
N ARG A 31 -5.75 -9.57 -0.87
CA ARG A 31 -7.10 -9.97 -1.25
C ARG A 31 -7.76 -8.95 -2.17
N GLY A 32 -8.92 -9.28 -2.70
CA GLY A 32 -9.70 -8.42 -3.60
C GLY A 32 -9.94 -9.07 -4.94
N GLN A 33 -9.86 -8.29 -6.02
CA GLN A 33 -10.07 -8.77 -7.39
C GLN A 33 -8.82 -9.50 -7.92
N LEU A 34 -8.52 -10.61 -7.32
CA LEU A 34 -7.36 -11.47 -7.58
C LEU A 34 -7.82 -12.91 -7.79
N ARG A 35 -7.13 -13.63 -8.68
CA ARG A 35 -7.41 -15.06 -8.92
C ARG A 35 -6.97 -15.94 -7.75
N ARG A 36 -5.93 -15.55 -7.03
CA ARG A 36 -5.33 -16.30 -5.92
C ARG A 36 -4.97 -15.34 -4.78
N PRO A 37 -5.87 -15.12 -3.81
CA PRO A 37 -5.51 -14.37 -2.60
C PRO A 37 -4.29 -15.01 -1.92
N LEU A 38 -3.42 -14.19 -1.35
CA LEU A 38 -2.19 -14.62 -0.72
C LEU A 38 -2.22 -14.29 0.78
N ALA A 39 -1.60 -15.17 1.57
CA ALA A 39 -1.30 -14.93 2.98
C ALA A 39 0.21 -15.10 3.16
N LEU A 40 0.93 -14.00 3.44
CA LEU A 40 2.38 -13.94 3.35
C LEU A 40 3.00 -13.47 4.67
N THR A 41 4.17 -14.02 4.97
CA THR A 41 5.10 -13.55 5.99
C THR A 41 6.28 -12.81 5.34
N VAL A 42 7.13 -12.19 6.15
CA VAL A 42 8.40 -11.61 5.69
C VAL A 42 9.31 -12.68 5.07
N ALA A 43 9.34 -13.87 5.67
CA ALA A 43 10.11 -15.01 5.14
C ALA A 43 9.61 -15.42 3.74
N ASP A 44 8.29 -15.56 3.56
CA ASP A 44 7.70 -15.85 2.23
C ASP A 44 8.11 -14.83 1.18
N LEU A 45 8.13 -13.53 1.52
CA LEU A 45 8.56 -12.47 0.61
C LEU A 45 10.03 -12.61 0.22
N ARG A 46 10.88 -12.98 1.17
CA ARG A 46 12.32 -13.13 0.96
C ARG A 46 12.66 -14.35 0.10
N GLU A 47 11.95 -15.43 0.30
CA GLU A 47 12.24 -16.72 -0.36
C GLU A 47 11.67 -16.79 -1.77
N ARG A 48 10.53 -16.14 -2.04
CA ARG A 48 9.75 -16.35 -3.27
C ARG A 48 9.97 -15.29 -4.34
N TRP A 49 10.54 -14.12 -4.00
CA TRP A 49 10.73 -13.02 -4.94
C TRP A 49 12.13 -12.42 -4.88
N PRO A 50 12.64 -11.86 -6.00
CA PRO A 50 13.88 -11.12 -6.01
C PRO A 50 13.85 -9.93 -5.05
N GLN A 51 14.90 -9.77 -4.25
CA GLN A 51 15.03 -8.65 -3.32
C GLN A 51 15.65 -7.44 -4.04
N ARG A 52 15.02 -6.28 -3.90
CA ARG A 52 15.53 -4.99 -4.39
C ARG A 52 15.93 -4.14 -3.20
N ARG A 53 16.87 -3.24 -3.41
CA ARG A 53 17.34 -2.29 -2.40
C ARG A 53 16.88 -0.88 -2.78
N ALA A 54 16.38 -0.13 -1.81
CA ALA A 54 16.06 1.28 -1.94
C ALA A 54 16.65 2.07 -0.78
N GLU A 55 17.26 3.21 -1.09
CA GLU A 55 17.68 4.21 -0.11
C GLU A 55 16.64 5.31 -0.08
N VAL A 56 16.20 5.67 1.12
CA VAL A 56 15.12 6.61 1.31
C VAL A 56 15.52 7.65 2.33
N VAL A 57 15.13 8.88 2.06
CA VAL A 57 15.31 9.97 3.01
C VAL A 57 13.94 10.45 3.46
N PHE A 58 13.63 10.23 4.74
CA PHE A 58 12.45 10.81 5.35
C PHE A 58 12.77 12.19 5.91
N ASP A 59 12.06 13.19 5.44
CA ASP A 59 12.07 14.49 6.08
C ASP A 59 11.05 14.47 7.22
N CYS A 60 11.54 14.25 8.44
CA CYS A 60 10.70 14.25 9.63
C CYS A 60 10.76 15.65 10.26
N ALA A 61 9.62 16.31 10.36
CA ALA A 61 9.49 17.64 10.93
C ALA A 61 10.05 17.77 12.37
N THR A 62 10.16 16.64 13.10
CA THR A 62 10.61 16.62 14.50
C THR A 62 12.11 16.29 14.66
N ASN A 63 12.66 15.43 13.77
CA ASN A 63 14.00 14.85 13.93
C ASN A 63 14.95 15.14 12.76
N GLY A 64 14.53 15.97 11.79
CA GLY A 64 15.29 16.21 10.56
C GLY A 64 15.31 15.01 9.61
N PRO A 65 16.11 15.07 8.52
CA PRO A 65 16.18 14.01 7.53
C PRO A 65 16.76 12.74 8.13
N GLN A 66 16.04 11.64 7.97
CA GLN A 66 16.46 10.29 8.36
C GLN A 66 16.72 9.47 7.13
N HIS A 67 17.89 8.87 7.04
CA HIS A 67 18.29 8.00 5.94
C HIS A 67 18.08 6.54 6.34
N HIS A 68 17.33 5.82 5.53
CA HIS A 68 17.10 4.40 5.71
C HIS A 68 17.35 3.63 4.43
N THR A 69 17.82 2.39 4.58
CA THR A 69 17.97 1.43 3.50
C THR A 69 16.95 0.33 3.71
N PHE A 70 16.14 0.07 2.70
CA PHE A 70 15.17 -1.02 2.69
C PHE A 70 15.54 -2.07 1.65
N GLU A 71 15.25 -3.32 1.97
CA GLU A 71 15.35 -4.45 1.04
C GLU A 71 14.03 -5.19 1.00
N GLY A 72 13.60 -5.62 -0.19
CA GLY A 72 12.35 -6.35 -0.37
C GLY A 72 11.99 -6.55 -1.83
N PRO A 73 10.98 -7.38 -2.15
CA PRO A 73 10.45 -7.50 -3.49
C PRO A 73 9.66 -6.26 -3.90
N LEU A 74 9.53 -6.07 -5.21
CA LEU A 74 8.60 -5.09 -5.76
C LEU A 74 7.16 -5.51 -5.46
N LEU A 75 6.36 -4.58 -4.95
CA LEU A 75 4.94 -4.81 -4.66
C LEU A 75 4.19 -5.33 -5.89
N ARG A 76 4.47 -4.79 -7.10
CA ARG A 76 3.84 -5.24 -8.34
C ARG A 76 4.10 -6.72 -8.64
N GLU A 77 5.33 -7.21 -8.44
CA GLU A 77 5.68 -8.61 -8.69
C GLU A 77 4.89 -9.56 -7.78
N VAL A 78 4.66 -9.14 -6.54
CA VAL A 78 3.86 -9.90 -5.58
C VAL A 78 2.37 -9.88 -5.96
N ILE A 79 1.83 -8.74 -6.40
CA ILE A 79 0.46 -8.63 -6.87
C ILE A 79 0.26 -9.43 -8.16
N ASP A 80 1.19 -9.37 -9.12
CA ASP A 80 1.13 -10.14 -10.36
C ASP A 80 1.10 -11.66 -10.09
N ALA A 81 1.87 -12.13 -9.10
CA ALA A 81 1.84 -13.51 -8.67
C ALA A 81 0.47 -13.93 -8.08
N ALA A 82 -0.29 -13.01 -7.52
CA ALA A 82 -1.66 -13.24 -7.06
C ALA A 82 -2.67 -13.32 -8.21
N GLY A 83 -2.30 -12.87 -9.41
CA GLY A 83 -3.10 -12.92 -10.63
C GLY A 83 -4.24 -11.91 -10.61
N PRO A 84 -3.98 -10.62 -10.85
CA PRO A 84 -5.01 -9.60 -11.01
C PRO A 84 -6.10 -10.00 -12.00
N ALA A 85 -7.36 -9.73 -11.65
CA ALA A 85 -8.52 -10.07 -12.47
C ALA A 85 -8.85 -8.95 -13.48
N PHE A 86 -7.84 -8.52 -14.24
CA PHE A 86 -8.02 -7.51 -15.29
C PHE A 86 -8.91 -8.03 -16.42
N ASP A 87 -9.72 -7.13 -17.00
CA ASP A 87 -10.38 -7.37 -18.28
C ASP A 87 -9.38 -7.17 -19.42
N THR A 88 -8.82 -8.25 -19.94
CA THR A 88 -7.84 -8.25 -21.02
C THR A 88 -8.40 -7.72 -22.34
N GLY A 89 -9.73 -7.70 -22.52
CA GLY A 89 -10.40 -7.12 -23.67
C GLY A 89 -10.41 -5.59 -23.67
N ARG A 90 -10.09 -4.98 -22.53
CA ARG A 90 -10.07 -3.52 -22.35
C ARG A 90 -8.67 -3.02 -22.04
N ARG A 91 -8.01 -2.41 -23.01
CA ARG A 91 -6.64 -1.89 -22.85
C ARG A 91 -6.45 -0.97 -21.65
N LYS A 92 -7.47 -0.16 -21.29
CA LYS A 92 -7.40 0.79 -20.17
C LYS A 92 -7.92 0.22 -18.84
N ASP A 93 -8.27 -1.06 -18.77
CA ASP A 93 -8.87 -1.62 -17.56
C ASP A 93 -7.93 -1.54 -16.37
N ARG A 94 -6.65 -1.84 -16.56
CA ARG A 94 -5.62 -1.81 -15.51
C ARG A 94 -5.50 -0.47 -14.80
N SER A 95 -5.76 0.65 -15.49
CA SER A 95 -5.66 2.00 -14.90
C SER A 95 -6.76 2.34 -13.90
N ARG A 96 -7.80 1.50 -13.79
CA ARG A 96 -8.91 1.68 -12.84
C ARG A 96 -8.67 1.02 -11.47
N TYR A 97 -7.62 0.20 -11.38
CA TYR A 97 -7.32 -0.55 -10.16
C TYR A 97 -6.50 0.27 -9.18
N LEU A 98 -6.71 -0.02 -7.91
CA LEU A 98 -5.98 0.56 -6.81
C LEU A 98 -5.66 -0.50 -5.74
N LEU A 99 -4.72 -0.16 -4.88
CA LEU A 99 -4.39 -0.91 -3.69
C LEU A 99 -4.70 -0.06 -2.46
N ALA A 100 -5.41 -0.66 -1.49
CA ALA A 100 -5.54 -0.11 -0.15
C ALA A 100 -4.68 -0.95 0.79
N VAL A 101 -3.65 -0.35 1.36
CA VAL A 101 -2.66 -1.01 2.20
C VAL A 101 -2.87 -0.59 3.63
N THR A 102 -2.91 -1.54 4.58
CA THR A 102 -3.19 -1.29 6.00
C THR A 102 -2.08 -1.84 6.88
N GLY A 103 -1.66 -1.07 7.87
CA GLY A 103 -0.70 -1.43 8.91
C GLY A 103 -1.34 -1.90 10.21
N GLY A 104 -0.49 -2.40 11.12
CA GLY A 104 -0.91 -2.90 12.42
C GLY A 104 -1.44 -1.84 13.38
N ASP A 105 -1.09 -0.59 13.17
CA ASP A 105 -1.58 0.59 13.92
C ASP A 105 -2.88 1.18 13.37
N GLY A 106 -3.43 0.57 12.28
CA GLY A 106 -4.62 1.05 11.59
C GLY A 106 -4.33 2.15 10.58
N HIS A 107 -3.07 2.59 10.43
CA HIS A 107 -2.69 3.50 9.35
C HIS A 107 -2.89 2.83 7.99
N HIS A 108 -3.37 3.59 7.01
CA HIS A 108 -3.58 3.05 5.67
C HIS A 108 -3.19 4.07 4.60
N ALA A 109 -2.79 3.55 3.46
CA ALA A 109 -2.48 4.33 2.27
C ALA A 109 -3.14 3.71 1.04
N VAL A 110 -3.37 4.53 0.02
CA VAL A 110 -3.89 4.10 -1.28
C VAL A 110 -2.85 4.38 -2.35
N LEU A 111 -2.66 3.40 -3.23
CA LEU A 111 -1.81 3.50 -4.42
C LEU A 111 -2.65 3.18 -5.65
N SER A 112 -2.45 3.92 -6.73
CA SER A 112 -2.98 3.51 -8.03
C SER A 112 -2.17 2.34 -8.57
N TRP A 113 -2.83 1.35 -9.17
CA TRP A 113 -2.09 0.31 -9.89
C TRP A 113 -1.23 0.89 -11.00
N ALA A 114 -1.71 1.94 -11.67
CA ALA A 114 -0.95 2.61 -12.74
C ALA A 114 0.37 3.26 -12.25
N GLU A 115 0.53 3.56 -10.96
CA GLU A 115 1.83 3.98 -10.43
C GLU A 115 2.86 2.84 -10.46
N LEU A 116 2.40 1.60 -10.28
CA LEU A 116 3.24 0.42 -10.08
C LEU A 116 3.47 -0.37 -11.38
N ASP A 117 2.47 -0.39 -12.26
CA ASP A 117 2.49 -1.16 -13.51
C ASP A 117 3.63 -0.69 -14.41
N ALA A 118 4.41 -1.65 -14.93
CA ALA A 118 5.58 -1.39 -15.76
C ALA A 118 5.27 -0.68 -17.09
N ASP A 119 4.03 -0.80 -17.58
CA ASP A 119 3.59 -0.12 -18.80
C ASP A 119 3.18 1.35 -18.53
N PHE A 120 3.14 1.80 -17.27
CA PHE A 120 2.73 3.15 -16.88
C PHE A 120 3.80 3.84 -16.02
N GLY A 121 3.64 3.84 -14.70
CA GLY A 121 4.51 4.58 -13.78
C GLY A 121 5.79 3.87 -13.38
N ASP A 122 5.79 2.55 -13.38
CA ASP A 122 6.91 1.68 -12.99
C ASP A 122 7.58 2.06 -11.65
N ALA A 123 6.78 2.61 -10.71
CA ALA A 123 7.32 3.04 -9.43
C ALA A 123 7.87 1.84 -8.64
N PRO A 124 9.11 1.91 -8.11
CA PRO A 124 9.76 0.80 -7.43
C PRO A 124 9.31 0.64 -5.98
N VAL A 125 8.01 0.53 -5.76
CA VAL A 125 7.41 0.34 -4.44
C VAL A 125 7.75 -1.05 -3.91
N LEU A 126 8.24 -1.13 -2.66
CA LEU A 126 8.69 -2.36 -2.04
C LEU A 126 7.74 -2.85 -0.94
N LEU A 127 7.67 -4.17 -0.79
CA LEU A 127 7.27 -4.83 0.44
C LEU A 127 8.56 -5.20 1.20
N ALA A 128 8.98 -4.37 2.14
CA ALA A 128 10.28 -4.51 2.79
C ALA A 128 10.34 -5.77 3.66
N THR A 129 11.46 -6.49 3.54
CA THR A 129 11.84 -7.66 4.34
C THR A 129 12.97 -7.34 5.31
N ALA A 130 13.73 -6.26 5.05
CA ALA A 130 14.77 -5.74 5.93
C ALA A 130 14.82 -4.22 5.88
N MET A 131 15.28 -3.60 6.98
CA MET A 131 15.55 -2.16 7.13
C MET A 131 16.89 -1.99 7.82
N ASP A 132 17.79 -1.19 7.23
CA ASP A 132 19.15 -0.92 7.74
C ASP A 132 19.93 -2.21 8.07
N GLY A 133 19.81 -3.22 7.20
CA GLY A 133 20.43 -4.53 7.36
C GLY A 133 19.80 -5.43 8.42
N ARG A 134 18.70 -5.02 9.05
CA ARG A 134 17.96 -5.81 10.05
C ARG A 134 16.71 -6.41 9.44
N ALA A 135 16.56 -7.73 9.59
CA ALA A 135 15.37 -8.45 9.13
C ALA A 135 14.08 -8.00 9.85
N LEU A 136 12.98 -7.91 9.12
CA LEU A 136 11.68 -7.47 9.62
C LEU A 136 10.76 -8.62 10.05
N ASP A 137 11.26 -9.84 10.22
CA ASP A 137 10.46 -11.03 10.58
C ASP A 137 9.65 -10.86 11.87
N VAL A 138 10.17 -10.06 12.80
CA VAL A 138 9.52 -9.77 14.09
C VAL A 138 8.63 -8.54 14.00
N ALA A 139 9.09 -7.48 13.34
CA ALA A 139 8.38 -6.21 13.21
C ALA A 139 7.26 -6.23 12.17
N GLY A 140 7.26 -7.21 11.26
CA GLY A 140 6.37 -7.29 10.12
C GLY A 140 6.87 -6.51 8.91
N SER A 141 6.42 -6.90 7.72
CA SER A 141 6.77 -6.22 6.47
C SER A 141 6.30 -4.78 6.47
N GLN A 142 6.95 -3.93 5.67
CA GLN A 142 6.62 -2.52 5.51
C GLN A 142 6.38 -2.18 4.05
N LEU A 143 5.38 -1.32 3.79
CA LEU A 143 5.25 -0.67 2.49
C LEU A 143 6.24 0.48 2.41
N VAL A 144 7.05 0.49 1.35
CA VAL A 144 8.07 1.51 1.10
C VAL A 144 7.84 2.11 -0.27
N VAL A 145 7.68 3.44 -0.34
CA VAL A 145 7.45 4.19 -1.58
C VAL A 145 8.65 5.14 -1.80
N PRO A 146 9.72 4.69 -2.46
CA PRO A 146 11.00 5.43 -2.52
C PRO A 146 10.92 6.81 -3.18
N SER A 147 9.91 7.03 -4.03
CA SER A 147 9.68 8.33 -4.71
C SER A 147 9.05 9.40 -3.80
N ASP A 148 8.54 9.02 -2.63
CA ASP A 148 7.88 9.96 -1.73
C ASP A 148 8.90 10.77 -0.94
N ARG A 149 8.71 12.08 -0.93
CA ARG A 149 9.48 13.01 -0.07
C ARG A 149 9.02 12.98 1.39
N CYS A 150 7.79 12.54 1.62
CA CYS A 150 7.18 12.46 2.94
C CYS A 150 6.84 11.00 3.26
N GLY A 151 7.12 10.55 4.47
CA GLY A 151 6.86 9.18 4.91
C GLY A 151 5.37 8.83 5.13
N ALA A 152 4.42 9.66 4.68
CA ALA A 152 2.99 9.46 4.96
C ALA A 152 2.39 8.19 4.33
N ARG A 153 2.96 7.68 3.22
CA ARG A 153 2.54 6.42 2.59
C ARG A 153 3.38 5.21 3.00
N TYR A 154 4.32 5.38 3.93
CA TYR A 154 5.04 4.27 4.53
C TYR A 154 4.17 3.61 5.59
N ILE A 155 3.90 2.32 5.41
CA ILE A 155 3.05 1.55 6.30
C ILE A 155 3.89 0.50 7.00
N SER A 156 4.00 0.60 8.30
CA SER A 156 4.71 -0.38 9.13
C SER A 156 3.82 -1.55 9.52
N ALA A 157 4.43 -2.71 9.74
CA ALA A 157 3.74 -3.91 10.23
C ALA A 157 2.47 -4.22 9.42
N LEU A 158 2.64 -4.50 8.14
CA LEU A 158 1.52 -4.76 7.21
C LEU A 158 0.58 -5.84 7.76
N THR A 159 -0.72 -5.57 7.69
CA THR A 159 -1.79 -6.51 8.04
C THR A 159 -2.62 -6.91 6.83
N GLY A 160 -2.72 -6.03 5.84
CA GLY A 160 -3.50 -6.32 4.65
C GLY A 160 -3.25 -5.40 3.47
N ILE A 161 -3.46 -5.96 2.28
CA ILE A 161 -3.51 -5.26 1.01
C ILE A 161 -4.80 -5.69 0.31
N TRP A 162 -5.68 -4.73 0.03
CA TRP A 162 -6.82 -4.96 -0.82
C TRP A 162 -6.50 -4.43 -2.22
N PHE A 163 -6.82 -5.22 -3.24
CA PHE A 163 -6.62 -4.89 -4.65
C PHE A 163 -7.94 -4.92 -5.40
N GLY A 164 -8.30 -3.83 -6.09
CA GLY A 164 -9.56 -3.79 -6.84
C GLY A 164 -9.84 -2.44 -7.46
N THR A 165 -11.05 -2.28 -7.99
CA THR A 165 -11.51 -1.04 -8.61
C THR A 165 -12.42 -0.25 -7.67
N CYS A 166 -12.36 1.07 -7.72
CA CYS A 166 -13.42 1.92 -7.20
C CYS A 166 -14.58 1.97 -8.20
N ALA A 167 -15.81 1.92 -7.72
CA ALA A 167 -16.96 2.27 -8.56
C ALA A 167 -16.84 3.75 -8.96
N PRO A 168 -17.08 4.10 -10.24
CA PRO A 168 -17.20 5.51 -10.61
C PRO A 168 -18.35 6.14 -9.82
N PRO A 169 -18.25 7.41 -9.46
CA PRO A 169 -19.37 8.10 -8.82
C PRO A 169 -20.60 8.07 -9.74
N GLU A 170 -21.77 7.96 -9.13
CA GLU A 170 -23.04 8.07 -9.87
C GLU A 170 -23.06 9.39 -10.65
N PRO A 171 -23.56 9.38 -11.90
CA PRO A 171 -23.74 10.62 -12.67
C PRO A 171 -24.59 11.61 -11.87
N VAL A 172 -24.11 12.84 -11.74
CA VAL A 172 -24.91 13.88 -11.07
C VAL A 172 -26.15 14.15 -11.91
N PRO A 173 -27.38 13.96 -11.39
CA PRO A 173 -28.59 14.22 -12.13
C PRO A 173 -28.60 15.67 -12.65
N GLY A 174 -28.78 15.87 -13.95
CA GLY A 174 -28.81 17.18 -14.59
C GLY A 174 -27.47 17.69 -15.14
N LEU A 175 -26.34 17.03 -14.86
CA LEU A 175 -25.09 17.27 -15.60
C LEU A 175 -25.00 16.23 -16.74
N SER A 176 -25.86 16.37 -17.75
CA SER A 176 -25.61 15.66 -19.00
C SER A 176 -24.34 16.23 -19.64
N SER A 177 -23.52 15.33 -20.18
CA SER A 177 -22.33 15.67 -21.00
C SER A 177 -22.80 16.38 -22.30
N GLY A 178 -23.37 17.57 -22.14
CA GLY A 178 -23.96 18.41 -23.17
C GLY A 178 -22.94 19.41 -23.65
N ALA A 179 -22.45 19.20 -24.85
CA ALA A 179 -22.00 20.19 -25.80
C ALA A 179 -20.89 21.16 -25.31
N LEU A 180 -19.66 20.72 -25.46
CA LEU A 180 -18.66 21.67 -25.94
C LEU A 180 -19.17 22.16 -27.33
N VAL A 181 -19.85 23.26 -27.31
CA VAL A 181 -20.25 23.98 -28.54
C VAL A 181 -18.96 24.48 -29.17
N ASP A 182 -18.64 23.89 -30.30
CA ASP A 182 -17.65 24.38 -31.24
C ASP A 182 -17.97 25.84 -31.55
N SER A 183 -17.14 26.76 -31.06
CA SER A 183 -17.21 28.19 -31.42
C SER A 183 -16.09 28.41 -32.43
N SER A 184 -16.50 28.37 -33.69
CA SER A 184 -15.74 28.84 -34.86
C SER A 184 -15.23 30.26 -34.71
#